data_c715607dedf2d07bf176f59817627c03
#
_entry.id   c715607dedf2d07bf176f59817627c03
#
_cell.length_a   1.000
_cell.length_b   1.000
_cell.length_c   1.000
_cell.angle_alpha   90.00
_cell.angle_beta   90.00
_cell.angle_gamma   90.00
#
_symmetry.space_group_name_H-M   'P 1'
#
loop_
_entity.id
_entity.type
_entity.pdbx_description
1 polymer ?
#
loop_
_entity_poly.entity_id
_entity_poly.type
_entity_poly.pdbx_seq_one_letter_code
_entity_poly.pdbx_strand_id
1 'polypeptide(L)'
;PSPKTMLTNAPTYDWHLTNIRNYLNLTTVGVPSRMIGNVNVTEIGQGGGLIGLPGDYTPPSRFVRATLLRHGVTEPADAGEAAQAVAHILNNVDIPIGIAQSRLPDGSTVSDYTQWVVVKDLTHNRLMIADYANRLNYLTIDLAPLFAQTTPAARLVTDLPYPKPTAGAEVLAP
;
A
#
# COMPACT_ATOMS: atom_id res chain seq x y z
N PRO A 1 0.49 -6.07 18.27
CA PRO A 1 0.08 -4.96 17.37
C PRO A 1 -1.43 -4.94 17.22
N SER A 2 -2.05 -3.81 17.55
CA SER A 2 -3.49 -3.66 17.45
C SER A 2 -3.91 -3.55 15.99
N PRO A 3 -5.00 -4.19 15.52
CA PRO A 3 -5.57 -3.96 14.19
C PRO A 3 -5.95 -2.49 13.94
N LYS A 4 -5.95 -1.65 14.97
CA LYS A 4 -6.16 -0.20 14.89
C LYS A 4 -5.08 0.57 14.08
N THR A 5 -4.10 -0.13 13.51
CA THR A 5 -3.06 0.49 12.68
C THR A 5 -3.44 0.61 11.19
N MET A 6 -4.58 0.05 10.76
CA MET A 6 -5.06 0.12 9.39
C MET A 6 -6.40 0.81 9.32
N LEU A 7 -6.53 1.74 8.36
CA LEU A 7 -7.78 2.45 8.06
C LEU A 7 -7.94 2.55 6.55
N THR A 8 -9.19 2.54 6.11
CA THR A 8 -9.61 2.88 4.75
C THR A 8 -10.76 3.88 4.81
N ASN A 9 -11.11 4.46 3.66
CA ASN A 9 -12.10 5.51 3.56
C ASN A 9 -13.55 5.05 3.82
N ALA A 10 -13.87 3.76 3.66
CA ALA A 10 -15.21 3.19 3.88
C ALA A 10 -15.15 1.65 3.92
N PRO A 11 -16.09 0.96 4.55
CA PRO A 11 -17.02 1.43 5.59
C PRO A 11 -16.35 1.82 6.91
N THR A 12 -17.07 1.72 8.04
CA THR A 12 -16.49 2.01 9.37
C THR A 12 -15.46 0.98 9.79
N TYR A 13 -14.60 1.35 10.73
CA TYR A 13 -13.56 0.45 11.25
C TYR A 13 -14.13 -0.84 11.85
N ASP A 14 -15.20 -0.75 12.62
CA ASP A 14 -15.86 -1.91 13.23
C ASP A 14 -16.42 -2.88 12.17
N TRP A 15 -16.91 -2.34 11.07
CA TRP A 15 -17.31 -3.16 9.94
C TRP A 15 -16.12 -3.93 9.36
N HIS A 16 -14.98 -3.28 9.21
CA HIS A 16 -13.76 -3.95 8.71
C HIS A 16 -13.29 -5.05 9.65
N LEU A 17 -13.38 -4.86 10.97
CA LEU A 17 -13.08 -5.91 11.95
C LEU A 17 -14.05 -7.09 11.87
N THR A 18 -15.29 -6.84 11.50
CA THR A 18 -16.26 -7.91 11.24
C THR A 18 -15.95 -8.64 9.93
N ASN A 19 -15.67 -7.89 8.86
CA ASN A 19 -15.39 -8.45 7.54
C ASN A 19 -14.11 -9.32 7.52
N ILE A 20 -13.07 -8.93 8.26
CA ILE A 20 -11.79 -9.67 8.25
C ILE A 20 -11.95 -11.11 8.76
N ARG A 21 -13.03 -11.43 9.48
CA ARG A 21 -13.34 -12.79 9.93
C ARG A 21 -13.52 -13.77 8.77
N ASN A 22 -13.90 -13.29 7.59
CA ASN A 22 -14.04 -14.10 6.39
C ASN A 22 -12.70 -14.57 5.83
N TYR A 23 -11.58 -14.03 6.33
CA TYR A 23 -10.22 -14.23 5.83
C TYR A 23 -9.29 -14.87 6.88
N LEU A 24 -9.85 -15.44 7.95
CA LEU A 24 -9.07 -16.06 9.03
C LEU A 24 -8.28 -17.30 8.60
N ASN A 25 -8.65 -17.90 7.48
CA ASN A 25 -7.95 -19.03 6.88
C ASN A 25 -6.70 -18.64 6.10
N LEU A 26 -6.52 -17.35 5.80
CA LEU A 26 -5.34 -16.89 5.06
C LEU A 26 -4.09 -16.92 5.94
N THR A 27 -3.01 -17.43 5.37
CA THR A 27 -1.72 -17.59 6.02
C THR A 27 -0.58 -17.30 5.05
N THR A 28 0.55 -16.83 5.55
CA THR A 28 1.78 -16.65 4.78
C THR A 28 2.50 -17.98 4.50
N VAL A 29 2.13 -19.03 5.19
CA VAL A 29 2.68 -20.38 5.01
C VAL A 29 1.79 -21.17 4.04
N GLY A 30 2.40 -21.88 3.10
CA GLY A 30 1.67 -22.71 2.14
C GLY A 30 0.84 -23.80 2.83
N VAL A 31 -0.25 -24.21 2.17
CA VAL A 31 -1.11 -25.29 2.66
C VAL A 31 -0.47 -26.62 2.28
N PRO A 32 -0.26 -27.55 3.24
CA PRO A 32 0.37 -28.83 2.93
C PRO A 32 -0.48 -29.67 1.96
N SER A 33 0.20 -30.50 1.18
CA SER A 33 -0.45 -31.48 0.31
C SER A 33 -1.37 -32.39 1.11
N ARG A 34 -2.50 -32.80 0.51
CA ARG A 34 -3.45 -33.72 1.13
C ARG A 34 -4.08 -34.67 0.12
N MET A 35 -4.53 -35.80 0.61
CA MET A 35 -5.33 -36.74 -0.18
C MET A 35 -6.77 -36.23 -0.32
N ILE A 36 -7.27 -36.22 -1.55
CA ILE A 36 -8.70 -36.02 -1.88
C ILE A 36 -9.15 -37.28 -2.63
N GLY A 37 -9.88 -38.15 -1.96
CA GLY A 37 -10.09 -39.51 -2.47
C GLY A 37 -8.76 -40.24 -2.63
N ASN A 38 -8.49 -40.72 -3.85
CA ASN A 38 -7.24 -41.41 -4.18
C ASN A 38 -6.18 -40.51 -4.84
N VAL A 39 -6.41 -39.20 -4.89
CA VAL A 39 -5.50 -38.24 -5.53
C VAL A 39 -4.74 -37.47 -4.48
N ASN A 40 -3.41 -37.49 -4.56
CA ASN A 40 -2.59 -36.57 -3.76
C ASN A 40 -2.58 -35.20 -4.42
N VAL A 41 -3.23 -34.21 -3.79
CA VAL A 41 -3.27 -32.83 -4.26
C VAL A 41 -2.19 -32.03 -3.53
N THR A 42 -1.22 -31.54 -4.32
CA THR A 42 -0.11 -30.72 -3.82
C THR A 42 -0.45 -29.24 -3.89
N GLU A 43 0.26 -28.43 -3.10
CA GLU A 43 0.14 -26.99 -3.22
C GLU A 43 0.56 -26.49 -4.62
N ILE A 44 0.00 -25.37 -5.06
CA ILE A 44 0.33 -24.77 -6.37
C ILE A 44 1.75 -24.15 -6.35
N GLY A 45 2.19 -23.67 -5.18
CA GLY A 45 3.49 -23.05 -4.97
C GLY A 45 3.51 -22.13 -3.76
N GLN A 46 4.63 -21.45 -3.53
CA GLN A 46 4.78 -20.48 -2.47
C GLN A 46 3.71 -19.37 -2.60
N GLY A 47 3.12 -18.98 -1.46
CA GLY A 47 2.00 -18.04 -1.44
C GLY A 47 0.62 -18.71 -1.54
N GLY A 48 0.55 -20.05 -1.69
CA GLY A 48 -0.71 -20.80 -1.76
C GLY A 48 -1.63 -20.58 -0.56
N GLY A 49 -1.08 -20.29 0.62
CA GLY A 49 -1.86 -19.94 1.81
C GLY A 49 -2.61 -18.61 1.72
N LEU A 50 -2.31 -17.78 0.72
CA LEU A 50 -3.00 -16.50 0.46
C LEU A 50 -4.05 -16.60 -0.65
N ILE A 51 -4.38 -17.79 -1.14
CA ILE A 51 -5.47 -17.98 -2.10
C ILE A 51 -6.79 -17.54 -1.47
N GLY A 52 -7.48 -16.60 -2.16
CA GLY A 52 -8.68 -15.94 -1.64
C GLY A 52 -8.42 -14.55 -1.04
N LEU A 53 -7.16 -14.08 -1.00
CA LEU A 53 -6.86 -12.69 -0.69
C LEU A 53 -7.54 -11.78 -1.74
N PRO A 54 -8.41 -10.82 -1.32
CA PRO A 54 -9.18 -10.03 -2.29
C PRO A 54 -8.28 -9.11 -3.10
N GLY A 55 -8.41 -9.13 -4.42
CA GLY A 55 -7.56 -8.41 -5.36
C GLY A 55 -8.14 -7.10 -5.88
N ASP A 56 -9.43 -6.83 -5.66
CA ASP A 56 -10.09 -5.63 -6.15
C ASP A 56 -9.67 -4.36 -5.37
N TYR A 57 -10.03 -3.19 -5.90
CA TYR A 57 -9.60 -1.90 -5.36
C TYR A 57 -10.60 -1.25 -4.40
N THR A 58 -11.67 -1.96 -4.01
CA THR A 58 -12.62 -1.44 -3.02
C THR A 58 -11.96 -1.22 -1.66
N PRO A 59 -12.45 -0.28 -0.85
CA PRO A 59 -11.92 -0.05 0.50
C PRO A 59 -11.87 -1.31 1.38
N PRO A 60 -12.89 -2.19 1.40
CA PRO A 60 -12.82 -3.46 2.12
C PRO A 60 -11.66 -4.36 1.71
N SER A 61 -11.47 -4.53 0.42
CA SER A 61 -10.40 -5.39 -0.13
C SER A 61 -9.02 -4.82 0.15
N ARG A 62 -8.85 -3.50 0.03
CA ARG A 62 -7.60 -2.82 0.39
C ARG A 62 -7.29 -2.96 1.88
N PHE A 63 -8.31 -2.85 2.76
CA PHE A 63 -8.14 -3.05 4.20
C PHE A 63 -7.63 -4.46 4.50
N VAL A 64 -8.26 -5.49 3.94
CA VAL A 64 -7.88 -6.90 4.15
C VAL A 64 -6.45 -7.12 3.69
N ARG A 65 -6.10 -6.72 2.45
CA ARG A 65 -4.72 -6.87 1.93
C ARG A 65 -3.70 -6.18 2.81
N ALA A 66 -3.89 -4.90 3.08
CA ALA A 66 -2.94 -4.12 3.88
C ALA A 66 -2.77 -4.68 5.30
N THR A 67 -3.87 -5.15 5.92
CA THR A 67 -3.82 -5.75 7.26
C THR A 67 -3.02 -7.06 7.25
N LEU A 68 -3.30 -7.97 6.31
CA LEU A 68 -2.61 -9.25 6.24
C LEU A 68 -1.14 -9.09 5.87
N LEU A 69 -0.83 -8.24 4.90
CA LEU A 69 0.56 -7.94 4.53
C LEU A 69 1.32 -7.32 5.70
N ARG A 70 0.72 -6.35 6.41
CA ARG A 70 1.33 -5.73 7.60
C ARG A 70 1.71 -6.75 8.69
N HIS A 71 0.90 -7.78 8.86
CA HIS A 71 1.14 -8.83 9.84
C HIS A 71 2.03 -9.98 9.32
N GLY A 72 2.13 -10.14 8.01
CA GLY A 72 2.88 -11.22 7.38
C GLY A 72 4.30 -10.86 6.98
N VAL A 73 4.63 -9.57 6.81
CA VAL A 73 6.01 -9.17 6.48
C VAL A 73 6.96 -9.46 7.64
N THR A 74 8.19 -9.81 7.30
CA THR A 74 9.28 -9.95 8.29
C THR A 74 9.45 -8.65 9.06
N GLU A 75 9.68 -8.74 10.37
CA GLU A 75 9.94 -7.57 11.20
C GLU A 75 11.21 -6.85 10.73
N PRO A 76 11.12 -5.56 10.40
CA PRO A 76 12.26 -4.80 9.92
C PRO A 76 13.32 -4.62 11.01
N ALA A 77 14.60 -4.73 10.67
CA ALA A 77 15.70 -4.55 11.60
C ALA A 77 15.99 -3.07 11.90
N ASP A 78 15.66 -2.18 10.97
CA ASP A 78 15.90 -0.74 11.14
C ASP A 78 14.82 0.12 10.43
N ALA A 79 14.94 1.44 10.56
CA ALA A 79 14.00 2.40 9.99
C ALA A 79 13.99 2.40 8.45
N GLY A 80 15.11 2.07 7.82
CA GLY A 80 15.21 1.96 6.36
C GLY A 80 14.43 0.75 5.84
N GLU A 81 14.64 -0.42 6.44
CA GLU A 81 13.87 -1.62 6.13
C GLU A 81 12.38 -1.44 6.45
N ALA A 82 12.05 -0.75 7.56
CA ALA A 82 10.67 -0.44 7.90
C ALA A 82 10.00 0.44 6.83
N ALA A 83 10.70 1.45 6.32
CA ALA A 83 10.19 2.30 5.25
C ALA A 83 9.96 1.51 3.96
N GLN A 84 10.89 0.61 3.59
CA GLN A 84 10.75 -0.27 2.43
C GLN A 84 9.56 -1.23 2.60
N ALA A 85 9.42 -1.88 3.75
CA ALA A 85 8.30 -2.77 4.04
C ALA A 85 6.95 -2.04 3.92
N VAL A 86 6.86 -0.81 4.46
CA VAL A 86 5.65 0.02 4.32
C VAL A 86 5.38 0.37 2.86
N ALA A 87 6.41 0.74 2.08
CA ALA A 87 6.26 1.03 0.65
C ALA A 87 5.74 -0.21 -0.12
N HIS A 88 6.28 -1.40 0.14
CA HIS A 88 5.79 -2.64 -0.45
C HIS A 88 4.33 -2.94 -0.11
N ILE A 89 3.92 -2.72 1.15
CA ILE A 89 2.52 -2.89 1.56
C ILE A 89 1.61 -1.89 0.83
N LEU A 90 2.00 -0.62 0.77
CA LEU A 90 1.22 0.44 0.12
C LEU A 90 1.09 0.22 -1.39
N ASN A 91 2.11 -0.31 -2.05
CA ASN A 91 2.05 -0.65 -3.48
C ASN A 91 1.00 -1.73 -3.79
N ASN A 92 0.66 -2.59 -2.83
CA ASN A 92 -0.41 -3.58 -3.00
C ASN A 92 -1.83 -2.97 -2.98
N VAL A 93 -1.97 -1.73 -2.58
CA VAL A 93 -3.25 -1.00 -2.54
C VAL A 93 -3.24 0.24 -3.42
N ASP A 94 -2.20 0.40 -4.23
CA ASP A 94 -2.07 1.44 -5.24
C ASP A 94 -3.08 1.24 -6.36
N ILE A 95 -3.77 2.31 -6.76
CA ILE A 95 -4.83 2.25 -7.77
C ILE A 95 -4.33 2.97 -9.03
N PRO A 96 -4.06 2.25 -10.12
CA PRO A 96 -3.70 2.87 -11.40
C PRO A 96 -4.87 3.66 -12.00
N ILE A 97 -4.58 4.72 -12.75
CA ILE A 97 -5.59 5.47 -13.50
C ILE A 97 -6.34 4.52 -14.45
N GLY A 98 -7.66 4.67 -14.50
CA GLY A 98 -8.52 3.94 -15.42
C GLY A 98 -9.06 2.60 -14.89
N ILE A 99 -8.54 2.09 -13.76
CA ILE A 99 -8.98 0.80 -13.20
C ILE A 99 -10.23 0.94 -12.32
N ALA A 100 -10.30 2.00 -11.50
CA ALA A 100 -11.45 2.28 -10.66
C ALA A 100 -12.20 3.50 -11.22
N GLN A 101 -13.33 3.27 -11.89
CA GLN A 101 -14.09 4.32 -12.56
C GLN A 101 -15.53 4.38 -12.06
N SER A 102 -16.06 5.59 -11.98
CA SER A 102 -17.47 5.86 -11.74
C SER A 102 -18.07 6.55 -12.95
N ARG A 103 -19.29 6.14 -13.34
CA ARG A 103 -20.04 6.79 -14.40
C ARG A 103 -20.80 7.98 -13.83
N LEU A 104 -20.65 9.14 -14.44
CA LEU A 104 -21.38 10.35 -14.10
C LEU A 104 -22.76 10.39 -14.78
N PRO A 105 -23.71 11.24 -14.30
CA PRO A 105 -25.05 11.36 -14.90
C PRO A 105 -25.06 11.78 -16.37
N ASP A 106 -24.04 12.50 -16.82
CA ASP A 106 -23.86 12.92 -18.23
C ASP A 106 -23.29 11.81 -19.12
N GLY A 107 -23.05 10.61 -18.57
CA GLY A 107 -22.49 9.46 -19.28
C GLY A 107 -20.97 9.41 -19.36
N SER A 108 -20.28 10.47 -18.93
CA SER A 108 -18.82 10.47 -18.81
C SER A 108 -18.33 9.59 -17.65
N THR A 109 -17.03 9.32 -17.58
CA THR A 109 -16.41 8.57 -16.48
C THR A 109 -15.38 9.41 -15.77
N VAL A 110 -15.27 9.20 -14.46
CA VAL A 110 -14.20 9.74 -13.62
C VAL A 110 -13.44 8.58 -12.97
N SER A 111 -12.11 8.68 -13.00
CA SER A 111 -11.22 7.68 -12.38
C SER A 111 -10.89 8.09 -10.94
N ASP A 112 -11.05 7.16 -10.01
CA ASP A 112 -10.39 7.21 -8.71
C ASP A 112 -9.04 6.51 -8.84
N TYR A 113 -7.98 7.13 -8.33
CA TYR A 113 -6.62 6.60 -8.40
C TYR A 113 -5.74 7.14 -7.27
N THR A 114 -4.64 6.48 -7.00
CA THR A 114 -3.69 6.90 -5.96
C THR A 114 -2.86 8.07 -6.46
N GLN A 115 -3.21 9.28 -6.05
CA GLN A 115 -2.52 10.51 -6.47
C GLN A 115 -1.12 10.61 -5.85
N TRP A 116 -0.96 10.23 -4.59
CA TRP A 116 0.33 10.20 -3.90
C TRP A 116 0.36 9.12 -2.81
N VAL A 117 1.56 8.73 -2.43
CA VAL A 117 1.83 7.88 -1.26
C VAL A 117 2.79 8.60 -0.34
N VAL A 118 2.54 8.52 0.95
CA VAL A 118 3.37 9.11 1.99
C VAL A 118 3.74 8.07 3.03
N VAL A 119 5.02 7.97 3.32
CA VAL A 119 5.57 7.22 4.47
C VAL A 119 6.14 8.22 5.46
N LYS A 120 5.78 8.09 6.73
CA LYS A 120 6.25 8.99 7.80
C LYS A 120 7.08 8.21 8.81
N ASP A 121 8.34 8.56 8.92
CA ASP A 121 9.20 8.13 10.02
C ASP A 121 9.11 9.17 11.14
N LEU A 122 8.28 8.87 12.14
CA LEU A 122 8.01 9.79 13.25
C LEU A 122 9.19 9.84 14.24
N THR A 123 10.03 8.81 14.28
CA THR A 123 11.19 8.76 15.17
C THR A 123 12.29 9.71 14.68
N HIS A 124 12.52 9.76 13.38
CA HIS A 124 13.58 10.58 12.79
C HIS A 124 13.05 11.85 12.11
N ASN A 125 11.75 12.17 12.25
CA ASN A 125 11.10 13.32 11.63
C ASN A 125 11.31 13.38 10.12
N ARG A 126 11.12 12.26 9.43
CA ARG A 126 11.26 12.15 7.97
C ARG A 126 9.93 11.89 7.31
N LEU A 127 9.72 12.55 6.18
CA LEU A 127 8.60 12.33 5.27
C LEU A 127 9.16 11.81 3.95
N MET A 128 8.65 10.65 3.51
CA MET A 128 8.93 10.14 2.17
C MET A 128 7.65 10.21 1.36
N ILE A 129 7.69 10.85 0.20
CA ILE A 129 6.53 11.06 -0.66
C ILE A 129 6.83 10.67 -2.10
N ALA A 130 5.89 10.01 -2.74
CA ALA A 130 5.87 9.76 -4.18
C ALA A 130 4.50 10.15 -4.73
N ASP A 131 4.44 11.01 -5.75
CA ASP A 131 3.22 11.28 -6.49
C ASP A 131 2.98 10.24 -7.59
N TYR A 132 1.87 10.36 -8.32
CA TYR A 132 1.53 9.41 -9.37
C TYR A 132 2.58 9.36 -10.49
N ALA A 133 3.08 10.51 -10.93
CA ALA A 133 4.04 10.59 -12.03
C ALA A 133 5.45 10.10 -11.63
N ASN A 134 5.77 10.14 -10.33
CA ASN A 134 7.07 9.78 -9.79
C ASN A 134 6.99 8.56 -8.84
N ARG A 135 6.06 7.64 -9.10
CA ARG A 135 5.77 6.48 -8.22
C ARG A 135 6.99 5.60 -7.94
N LEU A 136 7.95 5.56 -8.83
CA LEU A 136 9.18 4.76 -8.67
C LEU A 136 10.24 5.43 -7.79
N ASN A 137 10.06 6.70 -7.43
CA ASN A 137 11.03 7.48 -6.68
C ASN A 137 10.37 8.18 -5.49
N TYR A 138 10.75 7.78 -4.28
CA TYR A 138 10.34 8.50 -3.09
C TYR A 138 11.29 9.68 -2.82
N LEU A 139 10.73 10.87 -2.77
CA LEU A 139 11.45 12.04 -2.26
C LEU A 139 11.45 12.00 -0.73
N THR A 140 12.61 12.04 -0.12
CA THR A 140 12.75 12.12 1.34
C THR A 140 12.94 13.58 1.77
N ILE A 141 12.11 14.02 2.70
CA ILE A 141 12.14 15.35 3.30
C ILE A 141 12.48 15.20 4.79
N ASP A 142 13.55 15.85 5.24
CA ASP A 142 13.85 15.98 6.65
C ASP A 142 13.01 17.13 7.23
N LEU A 143 12.18 16.82 8.22
CA LEU A 143 11.28 17.78 8.86
C LEU A 143 11.92 18.47 10.07
N ALA A 144 13.01 17.95 10.61
CA ALA A 144 13.65 18.53 11.79
C ALA A 144 14.07 19.99 11.58
N PRO A 145 14.70 20.41 10.44
CA PRO A 145 15.01 21.81 10.19
C PRO A 145 13.77 22.70 10.09
N LEU A 146 12.63 22.15 9.59
CA LEU A 146 11.39 22.89 9.47
C LEU A 146 10.76 23.12 10.85
N PHE A 147 10.83 22.15 11.74
CA PHE A 147 10.32 22.27 13.11
C PHE A 147 11.18 23.18 14.00
N ALA A 148 12.46 23.33 13.68
CA ALA A 148 13.36 24.24 14.40
C ALA A 148 13.15 25.72 14.07
N GLN A 149 12.36 26.05 13.05
CA GLN A 149 12.05 27.44 12.71
C GLN A 149 11.13 28.05 13.77
N THR A 150 11.55 29.16 14.37
CA THR A 150 10.81 29.84 15.44
C THR A 150 9.76 30.82 14.95
N THR A 151 9.76 31.15 13.67
CA THR A 151 8.74 31.99 13.06
C THR A 151 7.46 31.20 12.84
N PRO A 152 6.27 31.69 13.27
CA PRO A 152 5.02 31.03 12.96
C PRO A 152 4.95 30.80 11.45
N ALA A 153 4.94 29.56 11.05
CA ALA A 153 5.06 29.20 9.65
C ALA A 153 3.89 29.77 8.86
N ALA A 154 4.17 30.75 8.03
CA ALA A 154 3.37 30.95 6.85
C ALA A 154 3.30 29.60 6.12
N ARG A 155 2.12 29.24 5.63
CA ARG A 155 1.92 28.02 4.81
C ARG A 155 3.00 27.98 3.73
N LEU A 156 3.96 27.06 3.86
CA LEU A 156 4.96 26.83 2.82
C LEU A 156 4.29 26.03 1.71
N VAL A 157 4.24 26.60 0.52
CA VAL A 157 3.85 25.90 -0.70
C VAL A 157 5.10 25.86 -1.57
N THR A 158 5.56 24.65 -1.91
CA THR A 158 6.72 24.44 -2.77
C THR A 158 6.48 23.26 -3.70
N ASP A 159 7.08 23.33 -4.86
CA ASP A 159 7.13 22.18 -5.76
C ASP A 159 8.08 21.11 -5.18
N LEU A 160 7.70 19.87 -5.32
CA LEU A 160 8.55 18.75 -4.89
C LEU A 160 9.68 18.56 -5.90
N PRO A 161 10.95 18.64 -5.46
CA PRO A 161 12.11 18.55 -6.37
C PRO A 161 12.39 17.08 -6.72
N TYR A 162 11.50 16.44 -7.48
CA TYR A 162 11.76 15.10 -7.98
C TYR A 162 12.96 15.09 -8.93
N PRO A 163 13.84 14.10 -8.84
CA PRO A 163 14.90 13.93 -9.81
C PRO A 163 14.28 13.75 -11.20
N LYS A 164 14.83 14.45 -12.20
CA LYS A 164 14.44 14.22 -13.59
C LYS A 164 14.71 12.75 -13.96
N PRO A 165 13.83 12.09 -14.72
CA PRO A 165 14.08 10.76 -15.23
C PRO A 165 15.47 10.73 -15.91
N THR A 166 16.34 9.80 -15.50
CA THR A 166 17.60 9.56 -16.22
C THR A 166 17.29 8.98 -17.59
N ALA A 167 18.09 9.33 -18.57
CA ALA A 167 17.91 8.95 -19.99
C ALA A 167 17.79 7.42 -20.25
N GLY A 168 18.00 6.56 -19.28
CA GLY A 168 17.73 5.12 -19.35
C GLY A 168 16.25 4.73 -19.19
N ALA A 169 15.36 5.65 -18.83
CA ALA A 169 13.92 5.38 -18.73
C ALA A 169 13.22 5.28 -20.10
N GLU A 170 13.88 5.71 -21.19
CA GLU A 170 13.35 5.58 -22.56
C GLU A 170 13.35 4.14 -23.09
N VAL A 171 14.04 3.21 -22.42
CA VAL A 171 14.17 1.81 -22.88
C VAL A 171 12.88 1.00 -22.64
N LEU A 172 11.90 1.53 -21.91
CA LEU A 172 10.65 0.84 -21.56
C LEU A 172 9.41 1.40 -22.27
N ALA A 173 9.58 2.29 -23.27
CA ALA A 173 8.48 2.64 -24.15
C ALA A 173 8.20 1.46 -25.12
N PRO A 174 6.93 1.04 -25.27
CA PRO A 174 6.56 -0.06 -26.15
C PRO A 174 6.82 0.23 -27.61
#